data_70097c6a814778bcc4a228b5e3d42bf2
#
_entry.id   70097c6a814778bcc4a228b5e3d42bf2
#
_cell.length_a   1.000
_cell.length_b   1.000
_cell.length_c   1.000
_cell.angle_alpha   90.00
_cell.angle_beta   90.00
_cell.angle_gamma   90.00
#
_symmetry.space_group_name_H-M   'P 1'
#
loop_
_entity.id
_entity.type
_entity.pdbx_description
1 polymer ?
#
loop_
_entity_poly.entity_id
_entity_poly.type
_entity_poly.pdbx_seq_one_letter_code
_entity_poly.pdbx_strand_id
1 'polypeptide(L)'
;MPRFLNRLSSRLIALASLGMLVALAACAPQAPIMVGPPPSGAPADMGRIRVALLLPLSGQQEALGRALQQASELALFEQNDRRVEFVPLDTAGTAMGAGDAARRAVSLGAVSMVGPLTGAETAGAAPVAQAARLPVLAFTNDASQARPGVWTLGVTPEQQMRRVMGSAMSNGARQFGMVAPDDAFGRALAGAMRQAAADFNLPSPAIALFNERAGAAGPVQEMSRRATNPIDAVVIGATGFRARELAAAVRAGAQDNPRPVLLGHALWIADAGLANEPALHGALFPAPDERARGAFDARFQQAFGQRAPRIAGVAHDAALMAAGLAVAPAGTSPDAMPRFDGVDGPVQLRANGAVDRSLALFRVSPNGDAVLVEPPMPLGVGF
;
A
#
# COMPACT_ATOMS: atom_id res chain seq x y z
N MET A 1 -42.87 -64.21 49.99
CA MET A 1 -41.97 -63.07 50.30
C MET A 1 -40.60 -63.56 50.79
N PRO A 2 -39.74 -64.11 49.95
CA PRO A 2 -38.32 -64.22 50.35
C PRO A 2 -37.35 -63.93 49.19
N ARG A 3 -37.68 -62.98 48.23
CA ARG A 3 -36.76 -62.65 47.12
C ARG A 3 -36.18 -61.29 47.17
N PHE A 4 -36.56 -60.41 48.09
CA PHE A 4 -36.09 -58.99 48.20
C PHE A 4 -34.85 -58.84 49.09
N LEU A 5 -34.59 -59.72 50.04
CA LEU A 5 -33.49 -59.64 51.01
C LEU A 5 -32.11 -60.05 50.42
N ASN A 6 -32.11 -60.86 49.35
CA ASN A 6 -30.85 -61.34 48.75
C ASN A 6 -30.22 -60.39 47.75
N ARG A 7 -30.94 -59.36 47.33
CA ARG A 7 -30.38 -58.35 46.40
C ARG A 7 -29.77 -57.14 47.12
N LEU A 8 -30.10 -56.93 48.40
CA LEU A 8 -29.49 -55.83 49.16
C LEU A 8 -28.10 -56.22 49.70
N SER A 9 -27.91 -57.49 50.08
CA SER A 9 -26.64 -57.96 50.61
C SER A 9 -25.52 -58.04 49.58
N SER A 10 -25.85 -58.42 48.33
CA SER A 10 -24.86 -58.41 47.22
C SER A 10 -24.38 -57.08 46.77
N ARG A 11 -25.23 -56.03 46.91
CA ARG A 11 -24.84 -54.62 46.55
C ARG A 11 -24.01 -53.98 47.66
N LEU A 12 -24.20 -54.33 48.91
CA LEU A 12 -23.40 -53.84 50.03
C LEU A 12 -22.00 -54.44 50.05
N ILE A 13 -21.84 -55.68 49.68
CA ILE A 13 -20.53 -56.36 49.58
C ILE A 13 -19.73 -55.80 48.36
N ALA A 14 -20.39 -55.48 47.23
CA ALA A 14 -19.73 -54.93 46.08
C ALA A 14 -19.26 -53.51 46.32
N LEU A 15 -19.99 -52.69 47.11
CA LEU A 15 -19.59 -51.32 47.49
C LEU A 15 -18.47 -51.28 48.52
N ALA A 16 -18.41 -52.26 49.44
CA ALA A 16 -17.34 -52.39 50.43
C ALA A 16 -16.01 -52.84 49.78
N SER A 17 -16.06 -53.74 48.80
CA SER A 17 -14.86 -54.17 48.04
C SER A 17 -14.31 -53.09 47.11
N LEU A 18 -15.16 -52.21 46.55
CA LEU A 18 -14.71 -51.08 45.70
C LEU A 18 -14.08 -50.00 46.57
N GLY A 19 -14.58 -49.74 47.79
CA GLY A 19 -14.01 -48.76 48.72
C GLY A 19 -12.62 -49.21 49.26
N MET A 20 -12.38 -50.49 49.42
CA MET A 20 -11.10 -51.05 49.94
C MET A 20 -10.00 -51.02 48.84
N LEU A 21 -10.36 -51.12 47.55
CA LEU A 21 -9.40 -51.02 46.44
C LEU A 21 -8.95 -49.61 46.23
N VAL A 22 -9.78 -48.55 46.48
CA VAL A 22 -9.42 -47.14 46.36
C VAL A 22 -8.52 -46.69 47.53
N ALA A 23 -8.66 -47.25 48.70
CA ALA A 23 -7.84 -46.93 49.89
C ALA A 23 -6.40 -47.45 49.80
N LEU A 24 -6.14 -48.52 49.04
CA LEU A 24 -4.80 -49.11 48.87
C LEU A 24 -3.97 -48.37 47.78
N ALA A 25 -4.59 -47.56 46.92
CA ALA A 25 -3.89 -46.80 45.94
C ALA A 25 -3.31 -45.47 46.48
N ALA A 26 -3.70 -45.04 47.69
CA ALA A 26 -3.27 -43.76 48.27
C ALA A 26 -1.94 -43.80 49.05
N CYS A 27 -1.30 -44.99 49.18
CA CYS A 27 -0.03 -45.14 49.90
C CYS A 27 1.14 -45.61 49.02
N ALA A 28 1.09 -45.41 47.72
CA ALA A 28 2.27 -45.62 46.89
C ALA A 28 3.25 -44.45 47.14
N PRO A 29 4.51 -44.70 47.54
CA PRO A 29 5.51 -43.66 47.66
C PRO A 29 5.69 -43.03 46.26
N GLN A 30 5.40 -41.73 46.14
CA GLN A 30 5.71 -41.01 44.94
C GLN A 30 7.24 -41.02 44.77
N ALA A 31 7.72 -41.74 43.76
CA ALA A 31 9.12 -41.61 43.36
C ALA A 31 9.40 -40.12 43.06
N PRO A 32 10.52 -39.56 43.54
CA PRO A 32 10.86 -38.19 43.18
C PRO A 32 10.90 -38.10 41.66
N ILE A 33 10.10 -37.18 41.10
CA ILE A 33 10.23 -36.81 39.72
C ILE A 33 11.61 -36.20 39.61
N MET A 34 12.59 -36.96 39.13
CA MET A 34 13.85 -36.41 38.66
C MET A 34 13.48 -35.54 37.47
N VAL A 35 13.30 -34.24 37.74
CA VAL A 35 13.36 -33.22 36.68
C VAL A 35 14.78 -33.32 36.16
N GLY A 36 14.97 -34.15 35.14
CA GLY A 36 16.22 -34.14 34.38
C GLY A 36 16.48 -32.71 33.94
N PRO A 37 17.74 -32.28 33.83
CA PRO A 37 18.02 -30.98 33.25
C PRO A 37 17.23 -30.89 31.94
N PRO A 38 16.61 -29.72 31.61
CA PRO A 38 15.89 -29.55 30.35
C PRO A 38 16.83 -30.03 29.24
N PRO A 39 16.34 -30.74 28.21
CA PRO A 39 17.19 -31.22 27.14
C PRO A 39 18.01 -30.03 26.61
N SER A 40 19.31 -30.08 26.94
CA SER A 40 20.30 -29.13 26.40
C SER A 40 20.39 -29.41 24.91
N GLY A 41 19.58 -28.71 24.09
CA GLY A 41 19.60 -28.95 22.67
C GLY A 41 18.37 -28.54 21.89
N ALA A 42 17.38 -27.83 22.48
CA ALA A 42 16.63 -26.89 21.64
C ALA A 42 17.69 -25.89 21.12
N PRO A 43 17.88 -25.74 19.79
CA PRO A 43 18.68 -24.62 19.32
C PRO A 43 18.08 -23.42 20.03
N ALA A 44 18.94 -22.69 20.78
CA ALA A 44 18.54 -21.41 21.29
C ALA A 44 17.87 -20.73 20.10
N ASP A 45 16.59 -20.37 20.23
CA ASP A 45 15.91 -19.54 19.28
C ASP A 45 16.79 -18.28 19.22
N MET A 46 17.79 -18.34 18.34
CA MET A 46 18.65 -17.21 17.99
C MET A 46 17.66 -16.25 17.37
N GLY A 47 17.00 -15.47 18.26
CA GLY A 47 15.77 -14.75 18.03
C GLY A 47 15.80 -14.09 16.67
N ARG A 48 15.05 -14.64 15.73
CA ARG A 48 14.91 -14.03 14.39
C ARG A 48 14.42 -12.61 14.59
N ILE A 49 15.00 -11.72 13.84
CA ILE A 49 14.62 -10.31 13.85
C ILE A 49 13.26 -10.22 13.14
N ARG A 50 12.21 -9.84 13.89
CA ARG A 50 10.84 -9.84 13.40
C ARG A 50 10.52 -8.51 12.72
N VAL A 51 9.99 -8.59 11.51
CA VAL A 51 9.36 -7.49 10.77
C VAL A 51 7.87 -7.80 10.68
N ALA A 52 7.02 -6.91 11.18
CA ALA A 52 5.58 -7.11 11.13
C ALA A 52 5.01 -6.71 9.77
N LEU A 53 4.19 -7.57 9.15
CA LEU A 53 3.42 -7.25 7.96
C LEU A 53 1.98 -6.90 8.36
N LEU A 54 1.60 -5.64 8.32
CA LEU A 54 0.27 -5.16 8.62
C LEU A 54 -0.57 -5.18 7.34
N LEU A 55 -1.41 -6.21 7.16
CA LEU A 55 -2.11 -6.49 5.91
C LEU A 55 -3.60 -6.80 6.16
N PRO A 56 -4.52 -6.42 5.25
CA PRO A 56 -5.92 -6.82 5.35
C PRO A 56 -6.08 -8.28 4.93
N LEU A 57 -5.84 -9.21 5.85
CA LEU A 57 -5.89 -10.66 5.60
C LEU A 57 -7.30 -11.24 5.76
N SER A 58 -8.27 -10.41 6.13
CA SER A 58 -9.69 -10.72 6.18
C SER A 58 -10.54 -9.55 5.64
N GLY A 59 -11.84 -9.78 5.38
CA GLY A 59 -12.77 -8.77 4.90
C GLY A 59 -12.70 -8.51 3.39
N GLN A 60 -13.16 -7.34 2.95
CA GLN A 60 -13.32 -7.03 1.52
C GLN A 60 -12.01 -7.00 0.73
N GLN A 61 -10.90 -6.74 1.38
CA GLN A 61 -9.59 -6.61 0.76
C GLN A 61 -8.70 -7.84 0.96
N GLU A 62 -9.25 -8.96 1.48
CA GLU A 62 -8.50 -10.19 1.79
C GLU A 62 -7.65 -10.68 0.61
N ALA A 63 -8.23 -10.77 -0.58
CA ALA A 63 -7.51 -11.24 -1.77
C ALA A 63 -6.31 -10.34 -2.10
N LEU A 64 -6.48 -9.01 -1.96
CA LEU A 64 -5.39 -8.06 -2.13
C LEU A 64 -4.34 -8.21 -1.02
N GLY A 65 -4.77 -8.32 0.24
CA GLY A 65 -3.89 -8.53 1.39
C GLY A 65 -3.01 -9.78 1.24
N ARG A 66 -3.57 -10.88 0.76
CA ARG A 66 -2.82 -12.12 0.45
C ARG A 66 -1.78 -11.90 -0.65
N ALA A 67 -2.13 -11.18 -1.71
CA ALA A 67 -1.17 -10.87 -2.78
C ALA A 67 -0.02 -9.96 -2.29
N LEU A 68 -0.30 -9.02 -1.38
CA LEU A 68 0.72 -8.18 -0.75
C LEU A 68 1.62 -9.00 0.18
N GLN A 69 1.06 -9.96 0.91
CA GLN A 69 1.84 -10.92 1.70
C GLN A 69 2.78 -11.72 0.80
N GLN A 70 2.28 -12.29 -0.29
CA GLN A 70 3.08 -13.03 -1.26
C GLN A 70 4.22 -12.18 -1.86
N ALA A 71 3.96 -10.91 -2.17
CA ALA A 71 5.00 -10.00 -2.64
C ALA A 71 6.09 -9.75 -1.57
N SER A 72 5.70 -9.63 -0.31
CA SER A 72 6.65 -9.50 0.80
C SER A 72 7.44 -10.77 1.04
N GLU A 73 6.82 -11.94 0.92
CA GLU A 73 7.49 -13.25 1.02
C GLU A 73 8.50 -13.45 -0.11
N LEU A 74 8.17 -13.03 -1.34
CA LEU A 74 9.11 -13.05 -2.47
C LEU A 74 10.33 -12.18 -2.18
N ALA A 75 10.14 -10.99 -1.62
CA ALA A 75 11.22 -10.09 -1.21
C ALA A 75 12.13 -10.73 -0.15
N LEU A 76 11.56 -11.39 0.85
CA LEU A 76 12.33 -12.10 1.89
C LEU A 76 13.14 -13.25 1.29
N PHE A 77 12.55 -13.99 0.36
CA PHE A 77 13.23 -15.09 -0.33
C PHE A 77 14.40 -14.57 -1.18
N GLU A 78 14.22 -13.45 -1.88
CA GLU A 78 15.26 -12.82 -2.71
C GLU A 78 16.42 -12.28 -1.86
N GLN A 79 16.13 -11.70 -0.70
CA GLN A 79 17.15 -11.22 0.23
C GLN A 79 17.97 -12.37 0.85
N ASN A 80 17.37 -13.55 0.99
CA ASN A 80 18.02 -14.78 1.49
C ASN A 80 18.74 -14.62 2.85
N ASP A 81 18.27 -13.71 3.71
CA ASP A 81 18.81 -13.54 5.06
C ASP A 81 17.95 -14.29 6.10
N ARG A 82 18.45 -15.41 6.58
CA ARG A 82 17.75 -16.28 7.53
C ARG A 82 17.55 -15.67 8.93
N ARG A 83 18.18 -14.52 9.20
CA ARG A 83 18.01 -13.81 10.48
C ARG A 83 16.69 -13.06 10.54
N VAL A 84 16.08 -12.73 9.40
CA VAL A 84 14.82 -11.97 9.33
C VAL A 84 13.64 -12.92 9.23
N GLU A 85 12.57 -12.58 9.96
CA GLU A 85 11.27 -13.27 9.92
C GLU A 85 10.16 -12.25 9.69
N PHE A 86 9.31 -12.50 8.71
CA PHE A 86 8.10 -11.71 8.49
C PHE A 86 6.92 -12.31 9.28
N VAL A 87 6.25 -11.46 10.05
CA VAL A 87 5.10 -11.85 10.88
C VAL A 87 3.84 -11.18 10.34
N PRO A 88 2.98 -11.90 9.58
CA PRO A 88 1.73 -11.37 9.08
C PRO A 88 0.75 -11.09 10.23
N LEU A 89 0.16 -9.90 10.24
CA LEU A 89 -0.81 -9.43 11.23
C LEU A 89 -2.01 -8.83 10.50
N ASP A 90 -3.19 -9.38 10.74
CA ASP A 90 -4.42 -8.96 10.07
C ASP A 90 -4.90 -7.61 10.59
N THR A 91 -5.10 -6.66 9.68
CA THR A 91 -5.70 -5.34 9.95
C THR A 91 -7.21 -5.32 9.73
N ALA A 92 -7.76 -6.37 9.14
CA ALA A 92 -9.15 -6.45 8.68
C ALA A 92 -9.57 -5.26 7.79
N GLY A 93 -8.61 -4.54 7.17
CA GLY A 93 -8.85 -3.37 6.35
C GLY A 93 -9.41 -2.15 7.10
N THR A 94 -9.23 -2.08 8.43
CA THR A 94 -9.80 -1.02 9.27
C THR A 94 -8.74 -0.30 10.10
N ALA A 95 -9.01 0.98 10.45
CA ALA A 95 -8.12 1.73 11.33
C ALA A 95 -7.96 1.08 12.71
N MET A 96 -9.05 0.55 13.28
CA MET A 96 -9.04 -0.14 14.57
C MET A 96 -8.21 -1.43 14.50
N GLY A 97 -8.47 -2.28 13.50
CA GLY A 97 -7.71 -3.52 13.30
C GLY A 97 -6.23 -3.27 13.05
N ALA A 98 -5.88 -2.21 12.30
CA ALA A 98 -4.49 -1.82 12.10
C ALA A 98 -3.81 -1.37 13.40
N GLY A 99 -4.54 -0.64 14.27
CA GLY A 99 -4.06 -0.30 15.62
C GLY A 99 -3.82 -1.54 16.50
N ASP A 100 -4.74 -2.53 16.44
CA ASP A 100 -4.59 -3.81 17.15
C ASP A 100 -3.40 -4.62 16.62
N ALA A 101 -3.26 -4.70 15.29
CA ALA A 101 -2.13 -5.35 14.64
C ALA A 101 -0.79 -4.68 15.03
N ALA A 102 -0.74 -3.35 15.08
CA ALA A 102 0.43 -2.60 15.53
C ALA A 102 0.78 -2.90 16.99
N ARG A 103 -0.20 -2.98 17.90
CA ARG A 103 0.04 -3.39 19.31
C ARG A 103 0.60 -4.80 19.40
N ARG A 104 0.09 -5.72 18.60
CA ARG A 104 0.60 -7.10 18.53
C ARG A 104 2.03 -7.12 17.98
N ALA A 105 2.34 -6.32 16.95
CA ALA A 105 3.70 -6.19 16.43
C ALA A 105 4.68 -5.76 17.52
N VAL A 106 4.33 -4.75 18.33
CA VAL A 106 5.13 -4.30 19.47
C VAL A 106 5.31 -5.43 20.49
N SER A 107 4.25 -6.13 20.86
CA SER A 107 4.32 -7.22 21.86
C SER A 107 5.16 -8.41 21.38
N LEU A 108 5.24 -8.64 20.08
CA LEU A 108 6.08 -9.68 19.47
C LEU A 108 7.54 -9.25 19.31
N GLY A 109 7.89 -8.01 19.67
CA GLY A 109 9.25 -7.48 19.54
C GLY A 109 9.65 -7.21 18.08
N ALA A 110 8.70 -6.86 17.22
CA ALA A 110 9.02 -6.45 15.85
C ALA A 110 9.91 -5.19 15.86
N VAL A 111 10.83 -5.10 14.91
CA VAL A 111 11.76 -3.95 14.76
C VAL A 111 11.25 -2.92 13.75
N SER A 112 10.30 -3.28 12.91
CA SER A 112 9.65 -2.41 11.93
C SER A 112 8.29 -2.98 11.49
N MET A 113 7.49 -2.13 10.83
CA MET A 113 6.19 -2.48 10.28
C MET A 113 6.15 -2.18 8.78
N VAL A 114 5.78 -3.16 7.97
CA VAL A 114 5.53 -3.09 6.52
C VAL A 114 4.03 -3.06 6.29
N GLY A 115 3.55 -2.11 5.50
CA GLY A 115 2.14 -1.74 5.50
C GLY A 115 1.85 -0.67 6.59
N PRO A 116 0.57 -0.37 6.86
CA PRO A 116 -0.62 -0.98 6.26
C PRO A 116 -0.97 -0.45 4.87
N LEU A 117 -2.13 -0.91 4.34
CA LEU A 117 -2.52 -0.64 2.96
C LEU A 117 -3.08 0.77 2.75
N THR A 118 -3.99 1.22 3.60
CA THR A 118 -4.75 2.46 3.40
C THR A 118 -4.32 3.58 4.34
N GLY A 119 -4.70 4.83 4.00
CA GLY A 119 -4.48 5.98 4.88
C GLY A 119 -5.19 5.83 6.24
N ALA A 120 -6.42 5.31 6.23
CA ALA A 120 -7.18 5.08 7.46
C ALA A 120 -6.50 4.03 8.37
N GLU A 121 -6.03 2.93 7.81
CA GLU A 121 -5.26 1.93 8.56
C GLU A 121 -3.93 2.52 9.07
N THR A 122 -3.26 3.35 8.26
CA THR A 122 -2.02 4.03 8.65
C THR A 122 -2.28 4.97 9.83
N ALA A 123 -3.37 5.74 9.80
CA ALA A 123 -3.78 6.59 10.91
C ALA A 123 -4.04 5.80 12.21
N GLY A 124 -4.53 4.56 12.10
CA GLY A 124 -4.74 3.67 13.25
C GLY A 124 -3.45 3.07 13.81
N ALA A 125 -2.52 2.64 12.95
CA ALA A 125 -1.28 2.00 13.35
C ALA A 125 -0.20 2.98 13.81
N ALA A 126 -0.09 4.15 13.18
CA ALA A 126 1.00 5.10 13.39
C ALA A 126 1.19 5.57 14.84
N PRO A 127 0.14 5.91 15.62
CA PRO A 127 0.34 6.31 17.02
C PRO A 127 1.00 5.23 17.89
N VAL A 128 0.63 3.96 17.65
CA VAL A 128 1.20 2.80 18.36
C VAL A 128 2.66 2.61 17.97
N ALA A 129 2.96 2.65 16.69
CA ALA A 129 4.32 2.52 16.17
C ALA A 129 5.25 3.64 16.67
N GLN A 130 4.77 4.90 16.65
CA GLN A 130 5.53 6.06 17.15
C GLN A 130 5.83 5.96 18.65
N ALA A 131 4.86 5.54 19.46
CA ALA A 131 5.08 5.32 20.90
C ALA A 131 6.15 4.27 21.16
N ALA A 132 6.23 3.24 20.32
CA ALA A 132 7.22 2.17 20.38
C ALA A 132 8.52 2.49 19.59
N ARG A 133 8.60 3.63 18.92
CA ARG A 133 9.71 4.03 18.01
C ARG A 133 9.99 3.04 16.90
N LEU A 134 8.93 2.39 16.40
CA LEU A 134 9.02 1.46 15.27
C LEU A 134 8.78 2.19 13.95
N PRO A 135 9.68 2.07 12.96
CA PRO A 135 9.44 2.60 11.63
C PRO A 135 8.27 1.88 10.93
N VAL A 136 7.46 2.65 10.21
CA VAL A 136 6.32 2.17 9.41
C VAL A 136 6.54 2.50 7.95
N LEU A 137 6.55 1.50 7.08
CA LEU A 137 6.65 1.59 5.64
C LEU A 137 5.26 1.32 5.02
N ALA A 138 4.38 2.33 5.05
CA ALA A 138 2.98 2.20 4.65
C ALA A 138 2.81 2.20 3.13
N PHE A 139 1.87 1.42 2.61
CA PHE A 139 1.61 1.31 1.16
C PHE A 139 0.69 2.42 0.63
N THR A 140 0.09 3.20 1.51
CA THR A 140 -0.83 4.27 1.15
C THR A 140 -0.18 5.35 0.27
N ASN A 141 -0.99 5.93 -0.60
CA ASN A 141 -0.64 7.14 -1.36
C ASN A 141 -1.17 8.43 -0.69
N ASP A 142 -1.72 8.34 0.51
CA ASP A 142 -2.17 9.48 1.29
C ASP A 142 -0.97 10.17 1.97
N ALA A 143 -0.48 11.23 1.32
CA ALA A 143 0.67 11.99 1.83
C ALA A 143 0.42 12.64 3.20
N SER A 144 -0.85 12.85 3.61
CA SER A 144 -1.19 13.39 4.94
C SER A 144 -0.79 12.47 6.09
N GLN A 145 -0.53 11.20 5.80
CA GLN A 145 -0.06 10.21 6.77
C GLN A 145 1.46 10.26 6.98
N ALA A 146 2.21 10.91 6.08
CA ALA A 146 3.66 11.03 6.18
C ALA A 146 4.07 11.88 7.39
N ARG A 147 4.97 11.36 8.21
CA ARG A 147 5.53 12.02 9.40
C ARG A 147 6.81 11.29 9.84
N PRO A 148 7.65 11.89 10.70
CA PRO A 148 8.83 11.19 11.21
C PRO A 148 8.47 9.82 11.78
N GLY A 149 9.12 8.77 11.26
CA GLY A 149 8.86 7.37 11.60
C GLY A 149 7.77 6.67 10.79
N VAL A 150 7.03 7.38 9.92
CA VAL A 150 6.00 6.81 9.05
C VAL A 150 6.20 7.29 7.61
N TRP A 151 6.58 6.41 6.71
CA TRP A 151 6.80 6.68 5.29
C TRP A 151 5.66 6.13 4.44
N THR A 152 5.13 6.98 3.54
CA THR A 152 4.06 6.61 2.60
C THR A 152 4.66 6.25 1.25
N LEU A 153 4.72 4.95 0.94
CA LEU A 153 5.42 4.42 -0.24
C LEU A 153 4.56 4.40 -1.51
N GLY A 154 3.27 4.64 -1.41
CA GLY A 154 2.40 4.76 -2.58
C GLY A 154 2.74 5.99 -3.43
N VAL A 155 2.36 5.97 -4.71
CA VAL A 155 2.51 7.11 -5.61
C VAL A 155 1.50 8.19 -5.23
N THR A 156 1.98 9.28 -4.62
CA THR A 156 1.08 10.32 -4.10
C THR A 156 0.54 11.26 -5.19
N PRO A 157 -0.62 11.89 -4.98
CA PRO A 157 -1.15 12.92 -5.88
C PRO A 157 -0.17 14.07 -6.15
N GLU A 158 0.61 14.49 -5.15
CA GLU A 158 1.60 15.56 -5.23
C GLU A 158 2.71 15.21 -6.24
N GLN A 159 3.26 13.99 -6.14
CA GLN A 159 4.27 13.50 -7.08
C GLN A 159 3.73 13.48 -8.51
N GLN A 160 2.48 13.05 -8.67
CA GLN A 160 1.84 12.97 -9.98
C GLN A 160 1.62 14.36 -10.59
N MET A 161 1.04 15.27 -9.84
CA MET A 161 0.76 16.62 -10.34
C MET A 161 2.04 17.41 -10.63
N ARG A 162 3.04 17.35 -9.75
CA ARG A 162 4.35 17.98 -10.03
C ARG A 162 4.96 17.44 -11.32
N ARG A 163 4.94 16.12 -11.53
CA ARG A 163 5.53 15.51 -12.73
C ARG A 163 4.83 15.92 -14.02
N VAL A 164 3.50 15.79 -14.08
CA VAL A 164 2.76 16.04 -15.32
C VAL A 164 2.64 17.55 -15.63
N MET A 165 2.44 18.37 -14.59
CA MET A 165 2.39 19.83 -14.77
C MET A 165 3.76 20.40 -15.12
N GLY A 166 4.84 19.92 -14.49
CA GLY A 166 6.21 20.35 -14.80
C GLY A 166 6.57 20.07 -16.25
N SER A 167 6.24 18.91 -16.80
CA SER A 167 6.43 18.61 -18.21
C SER A 167 5.58 19.51 -19.12
N ALA A 168 4.29 19.67 -18.83
CA ALA A 168 3.43 20.57 -19.62
C ALA A 168 3.91 22.02 -19.58
N MET A 169 4.37 22.49 -18.41
CA MET A 169 4.94 23.83 -18.24
C MET A 169 6.22 24.02 -19.07
N SER A 170 7.10 23.03 -19.11
CA SER A 170 8.32 23.05 -19.92
C SER A 170 8.00 23.14 -21.43
N ASN A 171 6.83 22.68 -21.82
CA ASN A 171 6.29 22.76 -23.17
C ASN A 171 5.38 24.02 -23.41
N GLY A 172 5.42 24.99 -22.50
CA GLY A 172 4.78 26.28 -22.65
C GLY A 172 3.42 26.46 -21.99
N ALA A 173 2.84 25.42 -21.36
CA ALA A 173 1.57 25.56 -20.65
C ALA A 173 1.71 26.47 -19.41
N ARG A 174 0.75 27.37 -19.23
CA ARG A 174 0.70 28.31 -18.09
C ARG A 174 -0.63 28.25 -17.35
N GLN A 175 -1.75 28.18 -18.04
CA GLN A 175 -3.06 28.06 -17.43
C GLN A 175 -3.53 26.61 -17.44
N PHE A 176 -3.79 26.10 -16.26
CA PHE A 176 -4.20 24.70 -16.06
C PHE A 176 -5.67 24.62 -15.65
N GLY A 177 -6.34 23.56 -16.14
CA GLY A 177 -7.67 23.15 -15.71
C GLY A 177 -7.68 21.73 -15.16
N MET A 178 -8.68 21.39 -14.35
CA MET A 178 -8.92 20.03 -13.90
C MET A 178 -10.41 19.72 -13.83
N VAL A 179 -10.76 18.51 -14.27
CA VAL A 179 -12.08 17.92 -14.06
C VAL A 179 -11.89 16.56 -13.36
N ALA A 180 -12.43 16.40 -12.16
CA ALA A 180 -12.25 15.19 -11.36
C ALA A 180 -13.51 14.83 -10.58
N PRO A 181 -13.73 13.55 -10.23
CA PRO A 181 -14.79 13.14 -9.30
C PRO A 181 -14.65 13.83 -7.95
N ASP A 182 -15.77 14.17 -7.30
CA ASP A 182 -15.78 14.69 -5.93
C ASP A 182 -15.72 13.56 -4.90
N ASP A 183 -14.63 12.80 -4.97
CA ASP A 183 -14.27 11.76 -4.03
C ASP A 183 -12.94 12.10 -3.32
N ALA A 184 -12.46 11.20 -2.48
CA ALA A 184 -11.22 11.40 -1.74
C ALA A 184 -10.01 11.59 -2.66
N PHE A 185 -9.92 10.80 -3.75
CA PHE A 185 -8.81 10.87 -4.69
C PHE A 185 -8.86 12.12 -5.56
N GLY A 186 -10.03 12.46 -6.10
CA GLY A 186 -10.22 13.69 -6.89
C GLY A 186 -9.93 14.96 -6.08
N ARG A 187 -10.35 15.01 -4.82
CA ARG A 187 -10.01 16.12 -3.91
C ARG A 187 -8.51 16.20 -3.60
N ALA A 188 -7.84 15.04 -3.42
CA ALA A 188 -6.40 14.99 -3.22
C ALA A 188 -5.63 15.48 -4.46
N LEU A 189 -6.03 15.03 -5.67
CA LEU A 189 -5.46 15.54 -6.93
C LEU A 189 -5.65 17.07 -7.07
N ALA A 190 -6.84 17.58 -6.73
CA ALA A 190 -7.14 19.01 -6.78
C ALA A 190 -6.28 19.81 -5.79
N GLY A 191 -6.05 19.31 -4.59
CA GLY A 191 -5.13 19.88 -3.61
C GLY A 191 -3.70 19.92 -4.12
N ALA A 192 -3.21 18.78 -4.62
CA ALA A 192 -1.88 18.61 -5.19
C ALA A 192 -1.65 19.53 -6.40
N MET A 193 -2.66 19.69 -7.25
CA MET A 193 -2.59 20.61 -8.40
C MET A 193 -2.45 22.07 -8.00
N ARG A 194 -3.22 22.51 -6.97
CA ARG A 194 -3.10 23.89 -6.45
C ARG A 194 -1.71 24.12 -5.86
N GLN A 195 -1.20 23.14 -5.11
CA GLN A 195 0.13 23.23 -4.51
C GLN A 195 1.21 23.29 -5.60
N ALA A 196 1.15 22.41 -6.60
CA ALA A 196 2.09 22.40 -7.71
C ALA A 196 2.05 23.72 -8.50
N ALA A 197 0.86 24.29 -8.74
CA ALA A 197 0.73 25.59 -9.40
C ALA A 197 1.39 26.72 -8.59
N ALA A 198 1.20 26.71 -7.26
CA ALA A 198 1.85 27.68 -6.36
C ALA A 198 3.38 27.52 -6.37
N ASP A 199 3.88 26.29 -6.27
CA ASP A 199 5.33 25.99 -6.29
C ASP A 199 6.01 26.41 -7.60
N PHE A 200 5.28 26.33 -8.72
CA PHE A 200 5.76 26.71 -10.05
C PHE A 200 5.48 28.18 -10.40
N ASN A 201 4.94 28.97 -9.48
CA ASN A 201 4.51 30.37 -9.72
C ASN A 201 3.55 30.51 -10.93
N LEU A 202 2.63 29.55 -11.07
CA LEU A 202 1.59 29.56 -12.10
C LEU A 202 0.30 30.20 -11.58
N PRO A 203 -0.59 30.70 -12.49
CA PRO A 203 -1.92 31.11 -12.10
C PRO A 203 -2.71 30.02 -11.40
N SER A 204 -3.66 30.40 -10.53
CA SER A 204 -4.52 29.44 -9.87
C SER A 204 -5.27 28.56 -10.88
N PRO A 205 -5.23 27.22 -10.73
CA PRO A 205 -5.87 26.34 -11.71
C PRO A 205 -7.40 26.38 -11.60
N ALA A 206 -8.07 26.25 -12.74
CA ALA A 206 -9.51 26.18 -12.84
C ALA A 206 -9.98 24.73 -12.55
N ILE A 207 -10.53 24.46 -11.37
CA ILE A 207 -10.89 23.10 -10.93
C ILE A 207 -12.40 22.96 -10.80
N ALA A 208 -12.97 21.93 -11.46
CA ALA A 208 -14.34 21.49 -11.29
C ALA A 208 -14.37 20.05 -10.75
N LEU A 209 -14.89 19.89 -9.54
CA LEU A 209 -15.20 18.57 -8.97
C LEU A 209 -16.68 18.25 -9.26
N PHE A 210 -16.97 16.99 -9.60
CA PHE A 210 -18.31 16.56 -9.98
C PHE A 210 -18.73 15.27 -9.26
N ASN A 211 -20.02 15.11 -9.02
CA ASN A 211 -20.55 13.84 -8.54
C ASN A 211 -20.69 12.83 -9.70
N GLU A 212 -20.71 11.55 -9.39
CA GLU A 212 -20.75 10.47 -10.39
C GLU A 212 -21.96 10.50 -11.32
N ARG A 213 -23.07 11.15 -10.92
CA ARG A 213 -24.29 11.27 -11.72
C ARG A 213 -24.26 12.42 -12.72
N ALA A 214 -23.29 13.34 -12.61
CA ALA A 214 -23.18 14.45 -13.54
C ALA A 214 -22.72 13.98 -14.92
N GLY A 215 -23.34 14.49 -16.00
CA GLY A 215 -22.81 14.29 -17.35
C GLY A 215 -21.48 15.03 -17.53
N ALA A 216 -20.69 14.64 -18.54
CA ALA A 216 -19.34 15.20 -18.74
C ALA A 216 -19.32 16.69 -19.12
N ALA A 217 -20.31 17.17 -19.86
CA ALA A 217 -20.37 18.53 -20.35
C ALA A 217 -20.44 19.60 -19.23
N GLY A 218 -21.28 19.37 -18.22
CA GLY A 218 -21.48 20.32 -17.12
C GLY A 218 -20.19 20.65 -16.35
N PRO A 219 -19.46 19.65 -15.85
CA PRO A 219 -18.17 19.86 -15.18
C PRO A 219 -17.11 20.55 -16.06
N VAL A 220 -17.04 20.22 -17.36
CA VAL A 220 -16.12 20.88 -18.30
C VAL A 220 -16.48 22.35 -18.49
N GLN A 221 -17.76 22.68 -18.65
CA GLN A 221 -18.21 24.08 -18.71
C GLN A 221 -17.93 24.83 -17.41
N GLU A 222 -18.14 24.19 -16.26
CA GLU A 222 -17.84 24.81 -14.96
C GLU A 222 -16.34 25.10 -14.80
N MET A 223 -15.47 24.17 -15.18
CA MET A 223 -14.03 24.40 -15.23
C MET A 223 -13.71 25.60 -16.13
N SER A 224 -14.26 25.66 -17.35
CA SER A 224 -14.02 26.73 -18.28
C SER A 224 -14.48 28.12 -17.75
N ARG A 225 -15.62 28.17 -17.05
CA ARG A 225 -16.11 29.40 -16.40
C ARG A 225 -15.21 29.90 -15.26
N ARG A 226 -14.50 29.04 -14.59
CA ARG A 226 -13.57 29.35 -13.49
C ARG A 226 -12.21 29.83 -14.00
N ALA A 227 -11.89 29.56 -15.26
CA ALA A 227 -10.62 29.93 -15.82
C ALA A 227 -10.59 31.48 -16.12
N THR A 228 -9.51 32.11 -15.71
CA THR A 228 -9.26 33.54 -15.97
C THR A 228 -8.62 33.79 -17.33
N ASN A 229 -7.97 32.80 -17.90
CA ASN A 229 -7.30 32.79 -19.20
C ASN A 229 -7.67 31.52 -19.97
N PRO A 230 -7.43 31.47 -21.29
CA PRO A 230 -7.54 30.23 -22.06
C PRO A 230 -6.72 29.08 -21.39
N ILE A 231 -7.31 27.91 -21.27
CA ILE A 231 -6.67 26.77 -20.61
C ILE A 231 -5.72 26.09 -21.59
N ASP A 232 -4.43 25.98 -21.24
CA ASP A 232 -3.40 25.33 -22.06
C ASP A 232 -3.35 23.82 -21.83
N ALA A 233 -3.66 23.38 -20.61
CA ALA A 233 -3.63 21.96 -20.24
C ALA A 233 -4.76 21.59 -19.26
N VAL A 234 -5.39 20.44 -19.46
CA VAL A 234 -6.50 19.93 -18.62
C VAL A 234 -6.15 18.59 -18.04
N VAL A 235 -6.15 18.50 -16.70
CA VAL A 235 -6.05 17.24 -15.97
C VAL A 235 -7.42 16.57 -15.89
N ILE A 236 -7.50 15.34 -16.35
CA ILE A 236 -8.69 14.47 -16.19
C ILE A 236 -8.42 13.52 -15.02
N GLY A 237 -9.04 13.79 -13.87
CA GLY A 237 -8.87 13.03 -12.62
C GLY A 237 -9.75 11.79 -12.52
N ALA A 238 -10.20 11.23 -13.66
CA ALA A 238 -11.03 10.04 -13.75
C ALA A 238 -10.32 8.93 -14.54
N THR A 239 -10.86 7.69 -14.46
CA THR A 239 -10.40 6.51 -15.21
C THR A 239 -11.51 5.95 -16.07
N GLY A 240 -11.20 4.98 -16.92
CA GLY A 240 -12.15 4.16 -17.68
C GLY A 240 -13.04 4.98 -18.59
N PHE A 241 -14.29 4.57 -18.66
CA PHE A 241 -15.30 5.22 -19.48
C PHE A 241 -15.45 6.71 -19.17
N ARG A 242 -15.35 7.06 -17.87
CA ARG A 242 -15.51 8.44 -17.42
C ARG A 242 -14.39 9.37 -17.92
N ALA A 243 -13.16 8.89 -17.92
CA ALA A 243 -12.05 9.65 -18.50
C ALA A 243 -12.27 9.93 -19.99
N ARG A 244 -12.79 8.94 -20.73
CA ARG A 244 -13.10 9.06 -22.15
C ARG A 244 -14.18 10.11 -22.43
N GLU A 245 -15.30 10.06 -21.67
CA GLU A 245 -16.38 11.06 -21.81
C GLU A 245 -15.90 12.49 -21.53
N LEU A 246 -15.10 12.67 -20.48
CA LEU A 246 -14.55 13.97 -20.12
C LEU A 246 -13.58 14.49 -21.19
N ALA A 247 -12.73 13.63 -21.74
CA ALA A 247 -11.82 14.00 -22.81
C ALA A 247 -12.56 14.47 -24.06
N ALA A 248 -13.59 13.72 -24.48
CA ALA A 248 -14.44 14.11 -25.61
C ALA A 248 -15.14 15.46 -25.35
N ALA A 249 -15.66 15.68 -24.14
CA ALA A 249 -16.30 16.93 -23.77
C ALA A 249 -15.32 18.12 -23.76
N VAL A 250 -14.07 17.95 -23.27
CA VAL A 250 -13.02 18.98 -23.32
C VAL A 250 -12.68 19.31 -24.77
N ARG A 251 -12.53 18.33 -25.64
CA ARG A 251 -12.25 18.55 -27.07
C ARG A 251 -13.40 19.25 -27.78
N ALA A 252 -14.65 18.90 -27.46
CA ALA A 252 -15.83 19.53 -28.01
C ALA A 252 -15.96 21.01 -27.59
N GLY A 253 -15.58 21.34 -26.34
CA GLY A 253 -15.60 22.73 -25.83
C GLY A 253 -14.46 23.61 -26.32
N ALA A 254 -13.42 23.08 -26.96
CA ALA A 254 -12.23 23.81 -27.41
C ALA A 254 -12.22 24.08 -28.94
N GLN A 255 -13.40 24.15 -29.60
CA GLN A 255 -13.48 24.24 -31.07
C GLN A 255 -12.84 25.53 -31.65
N ASP A 256 -12.84 26.62 -30.89
CA ASP A 256 -12.40 27.94 -31.34
C ASP A 256 -11.05 28.39 -30.73
N ASN A 257 -10.42 27.56 -29.91
CA ASN A 257 -9.16 27.86 -29.21
C ASN A 257 -8.09 26.79 -29.51
N PRO A 258 -6.80 27.08 -29.27
CA PRO A 258 -5.78 26.02 -29.27
C PRO A 258 -6.23 24.88 -28.37
N ARG A 259 -6.21 23.67 -28.89
CA ARG A 259 -6.67 22.49 -28.14
C ARG A 259 -5.78 22.29 -26.92
N PRO A 260 -6.34 22.26 -25.69
CA PRO A 260 -5.53 22.04 -24.49
C PRO A 260 -4.87 20.66 -24.51
N VAL A 261 -3.66 20.57 -23.95
CA VAL A 261 -3.02 19.29 -23.71
C VAL A 261 -3.81 18.54 -22.66
N LEU A 262 -4.20 17.29 -22.93
CA LEU A 262 -4.86 16.46 -21.93
C LEU A 262 -3.82 15.76 -21.06
N LEU A 263 -4.04 15.80 -19.78
CA LEU A 263 -3.18 15.24 -18.75
C LEU A 263 -3.98 14.25 -17.90
N GLY A 264 -3.36 13.14 -17.51
CA GLY A 264 -3.95 12.14 -16.64
C GLY A 264 -3.18 11.93 -15.36
N HIS A 265 -3.44 10.80 -14.71
CA HIS A 265 -2.81 10.39 -13.45
C HIS A 265 -2.32 8.93 -13.53
N ALA A 266 -1.57 8.49 -12.52
CA ALA A 266 -0.84 7.22 -12.57
C ALA A 266 -1.71 5.96 -12.80
N LEU A 267 -2.99 6.00 -12.44
CA LEU A 267 -3.88 4.85 -12.65
C LEU A 267 -4.18 4.59 -14.14
N TRP A 268 -3.90 5.54 -15.03
CA TRP A 268 -4.09 5.36 -16.46
C TRP A 268 -3.17 4.29 -17.06
N ILE A 269 -2.04 4.01 -16.44
CA ILE A 269 -1.12 2.96 -16.90
C ILE A 269 -1.76 1.56 -16.96
N ALA A 270 -2.79 1.32 -16.16
CA ALA A 270 -3.51 0.05 -16.11
C ALA A 270 -4.79 0.04 -16.96
N ASP A 271 -5.12 1.16 -17.62
CA ASP A 271 -6.38 1.33 -18.36
C ASP A 271 -6.16 1.25 -19.88
N ALA A 272 -6.09 0.04 -20.42
CA ALA A 272 -5.96 -0.20 -21.87
C ALA A 272 -7.14 0.38 -22.67
N GLY A 273 -8.29 0.64 -22.05
CA GLY A 273 -9.47 1.20 -22.70
C GLY A 273 -9.36 2.68 -23.08
N LEU A 274 -8.36 3.41 -22.57
CA LEU A 274 -8.17 4.84 -22.87
C LEU A 274 -7.89 5.07 -24.36
N ALA A 275 -7.22 4.17 -25.01
CA ALA A 275 -6.92 4.29 -26.45
C ALA A 275 -8.13 4.20 -27.35
N ASN A 276 -9.27 3.66 -26.87
CA ASN A 276 -10.53 3.59 -27.62
C ASN A 276 -11.19 4.97 -27.81
N GLU A 277 -10.68 6.01 -27.13
CA GLU A 277 -11.17 7.39 -27.26
C GLU A 277 -10.17 8.25 -28.02
N PRO A 278 -10.44 8.64 -29.28
CA PRO A 278 -9.54 9.47 -30.07
C PRO A 278 -9.18 10.82 -29.42
N ALA A 279 -10.08 11.35 -28.59
CA ALA A 279 -9.83 12.60 -27.85
C ALA A 279 -8.67 12.49 -26.86
N LEU A 280 -8.36 11.27 -26.37
CA LEU A 280 -7.24 10.98 -25.47
C LEU A 280 -5.92 10.70 -26.19
N HIS A 281 -5.92 10.50 -27.52
CA HIS A 281 -4.67 10.25 -28.23
C HIS A 281 -3.73 11.44 -28.06
N GLY A 282 -2.52 11.16 -27.62
CA GLY A 282 -1.52 12.18 -27.30
C GLY A 282 -1.61 12.74 -25.87
N ALA A 283 -2.61 12.35 -25.08
CA ALA A 283 -2.68 12.73 -23.67
C ALA A 283 -1.49 12.18 -22.89
N LEU A 284 -0.99 12.97 -21.94
CA LEU A 284 0.19 12.63 -21.12
C LEU A 284 -0.25 12.22 -19.71
N PHE A 285 0.45 11.25 -19.12
CA PHE A 285 0.19 10.88 -17.74
C PHE A 285 1.46 10.36 -17.05
N PRO A 286 1.62 10.61 -15.73
CA PRO A 286 2.78 10.17 -14.97
C PRO A 286 2.53 8.75 -14.47
N ALA A 287 3.57 7.89 -14.50
CA ALA A 287 3.51 6.58 -13.86
C ALA A 287 4.92 6.12 -13.46
N PRO A 288 5.06 5.14 -12.57
CA PRO A 288 6.32 4.46 -12.33
C PRO A 288 6.92 3.89 -13.62
N ASP A 289 8.25 3.84 -13.70
CA ASP A 289 8.95 3.21 -14.82
C ASP A 289 8.76 1.70 -14.78
N GLU A 290 8.23 1.13 -15.86
CA GLU A 290 7.89 -0.29 -15.92
C GLU A 290 9.06 -1.22 -16.26
N ARG A 291 10.27 -0.69 -16.51
CA ARG A 291 11.40 -1.52 -16.92
C ARG A 291 11.79 -2.57 -15.90
N ALA A 292 11.81 -2.21 -14.61
CA ALA A 292 12.06 -3.16 -13.52
C ALA A 292 10.82 -4.01 -13.19
N ARG A 293 9.64 -3.50 -13.48
CA ARG A 293 8.36 -4.13 -13.17
C ARG A 293 8.16 -5.47 -13.85
N GLY A 294 8.51 -5.58 -15.14
CA GLY A 294 8.34 -6.82 -15.90
C GLY A 294 9.11 -8.00 -15.30
N ALA A 295 10.32 -7.78 -14.78
CA ALA A 295 11.09 -8.80 -14.10
C ALA A 295 10.43 -9.27 -12.79
N PHE A 296 9.89 -8.34 -11.99
CA PHE A 296 9.13 -8.67 -10.78
C PHE A 296 7.85 -9.45 -11.11
N ASP A 297 7.06 -8.99 -12.07
CA ASP A 297 5.81 -9.65 -12.47
C ASP A 297 6.04 -11.08 -12.95
N ALA A 298 7.13 -11.32 -13.70
CA ALA A 298 7.51 -12.67 -14.13
C ALA A 298 7.87 -13.58 -12.93
N ARG A 299 8.65 -13.10 -11.97
CA ARG A 299 9.00 -13.87 -10.77
C ARG A 299 7.77 -14.14 -9.90
N PHE A 300 6.90 -13.13 -9.72
CA PHE A 300 5.67 -13.29 -8.95
C PHE A 300 4.74 -14.31 -9.60
N GLN A 301 4.55 -14.24 -10.93
CA GLN A 301 3.76 -15.21 -11.70
C GLN A 301 4.34 -16.62 -11.59
N GLN A 302 5.67 -16.76 -11.66
CA GLN A 302 6.33 -18.04 -11.50
C GLN A 302 6.17 -18.63 -10.10
N ALA A 303 6.25 -17.81 -9.07
CA ALA A 303 6.17 -18.24 -7.67
C ALA A 303 4.73 -18.59 -7.25
N PHE A 304 3.74 -17.81 -7.69
CA PHE A 304 2.37 -17.87 -7.17
C PHE A 304 1.29 -18.22 -8.21
N GLY A 305 1.66 -18.40 -9.48
CA GLY A 305 0.74 -18.81 -10.55
C GLY A 305 -0.28 -17.74 -10.98
N GLN A 306 -0.16 -16.50 -10.51
CA GLN A 306 -1.09 -15.40 -10.77
C GLN A 306 -0.36 -14.09 -11.06
N ARG A 307 -1.04 -13.17 -11.74
CA ARG A 307 -0.49 -11.83 -11.97
C ARG A 307 -0.42 -11.03 -10.67
N ALA A 308 0.69 -10.34 -10.48
CA ALA A 308 0.84 -9.42 -9.35
C ALA A 308 -0.12 -8.22 -9.50
N PRO A 309 -0.93 -7.87 -8.48
CA PRO A 309 -1.63 -6.60 -8.48
C PRO A 309 -0.62 -5.44 -8.52
N ARG A 310 -1.03 -4.31 -9.08
CA ARG A 310 -0.12 -3.16 -9.28
C ARG A 310 0.63 -2.75 -8.01
N ILE A 311 -0.07 -2.70 -6.89
CA ILE A 311 0.50 -2.29 -5.60
C ILE A 311 1.45 -3.34 -4.98
N ALA A 312 1.51 -4.56 -5.51
CA ALA A 312 2.41 -5.61 -5.02
C ALA A 312 3.89 -5.21 -5.12
N GLY A 313 4.27 -4.40 -6.11
CA GLY A 313 5.62 -3.84 -6.20
C GLY A 313 5.99 -2.96 -5.00
N VAL A 314 5.05 -2.15 -4.53
CA VAL A 314 5.24 -1.32 -3.32
C VAL A 314 5.45 -2.19 -2.08
N ALA A 315 4.68 -3.28 -1.95
CA ALA A 315 4.83 -4.21 -0.82
C ALA A 315 6.16 -4.96 -0.85
N HIS A 316 6.59 -5.40 -2.03
CA HIS A 316 7.89 -6.02 -2.24
C HIS A 316 9.04 -5.08 -1.85
N ASP A 317 9.03 -3.85 -2.36
CA ASP A 317 10.05 -2.85 -2.08
C ASP A 317 10.11 -2.48 -0.59
N ALA A 318 8.93 -2.27 0.03
CA ALA A 318 8.83 -2.01 1.47
C ALA A 318 9.40 -3.15 2.32
N ALA A 319 9.12 -4.39 1.90
CA ALA A 319 9.61 -5.59 2.58
C ALA A 319 11.14 -5.72 2.47
N LEU A 320 11.72 -5.48 1.28
CA LEU A 320 13.18 -5.44 1.10
C LEU A 320 13.84 -4.35 1.95
N MET A 321 13.26 -3.14 1.97
CA MET A 321 13.78 -2.05 2.79
C MET A 321 13.71 -2.40 4.28
N ALA A 322 12.59 -2.94 4.75
CA ALA A 322 12.42 -3.33 6.15
C ALA A 322 13.36 -4.47 6.56
N ALA A 323 13.57 -5.44 5.69
CA ALA A 323 14.49 -6.53 5.93
C ALA A 323 15.95 -6.05 5.95
N GLY A 324 16.33 -5.12 5.06
CA GLY A 324 17.64 -4.45 5.11
C GLY A 324 17.86 -3.66 6.40
N LEU A 325 16.85 -2.92 6.86
CA LEU A 325 16.87 -2.19 8.14
C LEU A 325 17.01 -3.13 9.34
N ALA A 326 16.35 -4.28 9.32
CA ALA A 326 16.38 -5.25 10.40
C ALA A 326 17.80 -5.76 10.71
N VAL A 327 18.66 -5.84 9.70
CA VAL A 327 20.04 -6.31 9.83
C VAL A 327 21.08 -5.19 9.83
N ALA A 328 20.65 -3.94 9.68
CA ALA A 328 21.49 -2.77 9.76
C ALA A 328 21.98 -2.51 11.22
N PRO A 329 23.02 -1.70 11.43
CA PRO A 329 23.42 -1.29 12.77
C PRO A 329 22.25 -0.73 13.57
N ALA A 330 22.22 -1.03 14.88
CA ALA A 330 21.15 -0.58 15.76
C ALA A 330 21.02 0.96 15.73
N GLY A 331 19.78 1.44 15.59
CA GLY A 331 19.47 2.86 15.47
C GLY A 331 19.57 3.44 14.05
N THR A 332 19.84 2.62 13.03
CA THR A 332 19.75 3.07 11.64
C THR A 332 18.31 3.49 11.33
N SER A 333 18.13 4.75 10.93
CA SER A 333 16.82 5.24 10.47
C SER A 333 16.58 4.93 8.99
N PRO A 334 15.35 4.64 8.58
CA PRO A 334 15.01 4.40 7.18
C PRO A 334 15.45 5.52 6.22
N ASP A 335 15.42 6.78 6.65
CA ASP A 335 15.85 7.94 5.84
C ASP A 335 17.38 8.06 5.70
N ALA A 336 18.15 7.35 6.54
CA ALA A 336 19.61 7.22 6.38
C ALA A 336 20.01 6.15 5.35
N MET A 337 19.04 5.36 4.86
CA MET A 337 19.30 4.41 3.79
C MET A 337 19.65 5.15 2.48
N PRO A 338 20.58 4.61 1.69
CA PRO A 338 20.84 5.16 0.37
C PRO A 338 19.59 5.03 -0.51
N ARG A 339 19.59 5.71 -1.65
CA ARG A 339 18.58 5.52 -2.69
C ARG A 339 18.36 4.03 -2.95
N PHE A 340 17.09 3.62 -2.95
CA PHE A 340 16.65 2.27 -3.22
C PHE A 340 16.08 2.20 -4.65
N ASP A 341 16.62 1.32 -5.50
CA ASP A 341 16.10 1.09 -6.84
C ASP A 341 15.07 -0.05 -6.78
N GLY A 342 13.79 0.32 -6.62
CA GLY A 342 12.68 -0.60 -6.45
C GLY A 342 12.02 -1.06 -7.75
N VAL A 343 11.01 -1.92 -7.60
CA VAL A 343 10.20 -2.47 -8.70
C VAL A 343 9.53 -1.34 -9.52
N ASP A 344 9.04 -0.33 -8.83
CA ASP A 344 8.36 0.83 -9.44
C ASP A 344 9.31 2.04 -9.57
N GLY A 345 10.60 1.79 -9.76
CA GLY A 345 11.63 2.81 -9.94
C GLY A 345 12.29 3.27 -8.64
N PRO A 346 13.21 4.25 -8.74
CA PRO A 346 14.00 4.68 -7.60
C PRO A 346 13.17 5.41 -6.55
N VAL A 347 13.51 5.12 -5.28
CA VAL A 347 12.86 5.68 -4.09
C VAL A 347 13.91 6.19 -3.11
N GLN A 348 13.65 7.31 -2.45
CA GLN A 348 14.45 7.81 -1.32
C GLN A 348 13.52 8.28 -0.21
N LEU A 349 13.76 7.76 0.99
CA LEU A 349 13.03 8.15 2.18
C LEU A 349 13.58 9.45 2.76
N ARG A 350 12.71 10.29 3.34
CA ARG A 350 13.09 11.57 3.98
C ARG A 350 12.77 11.53 5.46
N ALA A 351 13.52 12.26 6.27
CA ALA A 351 13.36 12.30 7.73
C ALA A 351 11.94 12.72 8.20
N ASN A 352 11.24 13.53 7.40
CA ASN A 352 9.88 13.96 7.67
C ASN A 352 8.79 12.94 7.32
N GLY A 353 9.17 11.73 6.85
CA GLY A 353 8.24 10.68 6.39
C GLY A 353 7.83 10.79 4.92
N ALA A 354 8.21 11.85 4.23
CA ALA A 354 8.02 11.93 2.78
C ALA A 354 8.88 10.91 2.04
N VAL A 355 8.43 10.52 0.86
CA VAL A 355 9.14 9.60 -0.02
C VAL A 355 9.35 10.28 -1.36
N ASP A 356 10.59 10.51 -1.72
CA ASP A 356 10.91 10.95 -3.07
C ASP A 356 10.83 9.76 -4.01
N ARG A 357 10.01 9.89 -5.03
CA ARG A 357 9.86 8.91 -6.11
C ARG A 357 9.88 9.63 -7.44
N SER A 358 10.68 9.13 -8.37
CA SER A 358 10.71 9.65 -9.72
C SER A 358 9.71 8.90 -10.60
N LEU A 359 8.86 9.66 -11.29
CA LEU A 359 7.88 9.13 -12.22
C LEU A 359 8.31 9.37 -13.66
N ALA A 360 8.13 8.38 -14.52
CA ALA A 360 8.18 8.53 -15.95
C ALA A 360 6.95 9.28 -16.46
N LEU A 361 7.00 9.76 -17.68
CA LEU A 361 5.85 10.32 -18.38
C LEU A 361 5.53 9.45 -19.60
N PHE A 362 4.28 9.07 -19.70
CA PHE A 362 3.73 8.25 -20.76
C PHE A 362 2.75 9.06 -21.61
N ARG A 363 2.53 8.60 -22.83
CA ARG A 363 1.55 9.15 -23.76
C ARG A 363 0.57 8.06 -24.20
N VAL A 364 -0.71 8.39 -24.23
CA VAL A 364 -1.74 7.52 -24.79
C VAL A 364 -1.55 7.41 -26.29
N SER A 365 -1.26 6.20 -26.78
CA SER A 365 -1.09 5.90 -28.20
C SER A 365 -2.41 5.47 -28.84
N PRO A 366 -2.63 5.74 -30.11
CA PRO A 366 -3.77 5.20 -30.86
C PRO A 366 -3.85 3.66 -30.89
N ASN A 367 -2.73 2.99 -30.70
CA ASN A 367 -2.62 1.54 -30.73
C ASN A 367 -2.95 0.86 -29.39
N GLY A 368 -3.30 1.61 -28.35
CA GLY A 368 -3.64 1.06 -27.04
C GLY A 368 -2.51 1.03 -26.03
N ASP A 369 -1.27 1.18 -26.48
CA ASP A 369 -0.11 1.12 -25.61
C ASP A 369 0.20 2.47 -24.97
N ALA A 370 0.65 2.45 -23.72
CA ALA A 370 1.26 3.60 -23.07
C ALA A 370 2.71 3.75 -23.57
N VAL A 371 2.99 4.80 -24.33
CA VAL A 371 4.34 5.05 -24.88
C VAL A 371 5.12 5.92 -23.93
N LEU A 372 6.29 5.45 -23.46
CA LEU A 372 7.22 6.24 -22.67
C LEU A 372 7.72 7.45 -23.49
N VAL A 373 7.50 8.68 -23.00
CA VAL A 373 7.95 9.94 -23.64
C VAL A 373 9.11 10.57 -22.89
N GLU A 374 9.07 10.53 -21.55
CA GLU A 374 10.14 11.05 -20.72
C GLU A 374 10.48 10.05 -19.64
N PRO A 375 11.75 9.63 -19.49
CA PRO A 375 12.17 8.74 -18.41
C PRO A 375 11.99 9.42 -17.05
N PRO A 376 12.04 8.63 -15.95
CA PRO A 376 12.07 9.18 -14.61
C PRO A 376 13.25 10.13 -14.46
N MET A 377 13.02 11.29 -13.83
CA MET A 377 14.11 12.21 -13.51
C MET A 377 14.96 11.68 -12.35
N PRO A 378 16.26 12.01 -12.30
CA PRO A 378 17.07 11.65 -11.15
C PRO A 378 16.50 12.22 -9.86
N LEU A 379 16.52 11.44 -8.76
CA LEU A 379 16.11 11.93 -7.45
C LEU A 379 17.04 13.05 -6.98
N GLY A 380 16.47 14.10 -6.37
CA GLY A 380 17.25 15.25 -5.87
C GLY A 380 17.48 16.36 -6.88
N VAL A 381 17.10 16.20 -8.13
CA VAL A 381 17.02 17.30 -9.10
C VAL A 381 15.64 17.94 -8.95
N GLY A 382 15.56 19.10 -8.29
CA GLY A 382 14.33 19.90 -8.22
C GLY A 382 13.92 20.37 -9.63
N PHE A 383 12.60 20.53 -9.82
CA PHE A 383 12.10 21.30 -10.95
C PHE A 383 12.38 22.77 -10.75
#